data_ebe4e257ce01d304e1935dc63a022019
#
_entry.id   ebe4e257ce01d304e1935dc63a022019
#
_cell.length_a   1.000
_cell.length_b   1.000
_cell.length_c   1.000
_cell.angle_alpha   90.00
_cell.angle_beta   90.00
_cell.angle_gamma   90.00
#
_symmetry.space_group_name_H-M   'P 1'
#
loop_
_entity.id
_entity.type
_entity.pdbx_description
1 polymer ?
#
loop_
_entity_poly.entity_id
_entity_poly.type
_entity_poly.pdbx_seq_one_letter_code
_entity_poly.pdbx_strand_id
1 'polypeptide(L)'
;MPKMMALKGNLTTTGGQVLDGDHSDLDNGQPYTYHMGLASCRRCGQTGSILGTANTWSVGNTHGVLDGDIVMCACPHGNNRVVARSTTYYSE
;
A
#
# COMPACT_ATOMS: atom_id res chain seq x y z
N MET A 1 14.73 5.97 -8.63
CA MET A 1 15.09 4.70 -8.00
C MET A 1 13.88 3.78 -7.97
N PRO A 2 14.04 2.48 -8.23
CA PRO A 2 12.91 1.56 -8.15
C PRO A 2 12.41 1.44 -6.71
N LYS A 3 11.09 1.33 -6.57
CA LYS A 3 10.45 1.10 -5.28
C LYS A 3 9.70 -0.22 -5.34
N MET A 4 9.69 -0.94 -4.23
CA MET A 4 8.99 -2.20 -4.13
C MET A 4 7.48 -1.98 -4.20
N MET A 5 6.79 -2.81 -4.97
CA MET A 5 5.34 -2.76 -5.08
C MET A 5 4.71 -3.37 -3.83
N ALA A 6 3.62 -2.77 -3.35
CA ALA A 6 2.98 -3.17 -2.11
C ALA A 6 1.87 -4.20 -2.33
N LEU A 7 1.70 -5.09 -1.37
CA LEU A 7 0.74 -6.19 -1.41
C LEU A 7 -0.21 -6.11 -0.22
N LYS A 8 -1.39 -6.73 -0.37
CA LYS A 8 -2.28 -6.97 0.76
C LYS A 8 -1.53 -7.75 1.84
N GLY A 9 -1.68 -7.34 3.09
CA GLY A 9 -1.01 -7.98 4.23
C GLY A 9 0.35 -7.37 4.56
N ASN A 10 0.89 -6.49 3.72
CA ASN A 10 2.11 -5.79 4.05
C ASN A 10 1.89 -4.88 5.26
N LEU A 11 2.96 -4.64 6.02
CA LEU A 11 2.87 -3.84 7.24
C LEU A 11 2.93 -2.35 6.95
N THR A 12 2.55 -1.56 7.93
CA THR A 12 2.73 -0.10 7.89
C THR A 12 3.71 0.32 9.00
N THR A 13 4.23 1.55 8.90
CA THR A 13 5.23 2.06 9.84
C THR A 13 4.70 2.23 11.26
N THR A 14 3.38 2.25 11.45
CA THR A 14 2.76 2.32 12.77
C THR A 14 2.40 0.95 13.34
N GLY A 15 2.81 -0.13 12.67
CA GLY A 15 2.51 -1.50 13.11
C GLY A 15 1.17 -2.03 12.63
N GLY A 16 0.47 -1.29 11.78
CA GLY A 16 -0.74 -1.77 11.11
C GLY A 16 -0.42 -2.61 9.89
N GLN A 17 -1.43 -2.91 9.08
CA GLN A 17 -1.24 -3.67 7.86
C GLN A 17 -2.22 -3.27 6.76
N VAL A 18 -1.83 -3.56 5.53
CA VAL A 18 -2.68 -3.33 4.35
C VAL A 18 -3.79 -4.37 4.33
N LEU A 19 -5.03 -3.92 4.20
CA LEU A 19 -6.22 -4.76 4.32
C LEU A 19 -6.82 -5.15 2.97
N ASP A 20 -6.63 -4.35 1.94
CA ASP A 20 -7.25 -4.56 0.63
C ASP A 20 -6.24 -4.95 -0.44
N GLY A 21 -6.68 -5.73 -1.42
CA GLY A 21 -5.89 -6.09 -2.57
C GLY A 21 -6.77 -6.59 -3.70
N ASP A 22 -6.24 -6.56 -4.93
CA ASP A 22 -6.95 -7.00 -6.12
C ASP A 22 -6.58 -8.45 -6.42
N HIS A 23 -7.52 -9.36 -6.23
CA HIS A 23 -7.31 -10.79 -6.42
C HIS A 23 -7.06 -11.20 -7.88
N SER A 24 -7.27 -10.31 -8.82
CA SER A 24 -6.98 -10.56 -10.23
C SER A 24 -5.54 -10.23 -10.60
N ASP A 25 -4.74 -9.69 -9.69
CA ASP A 25 -3.36 -9.26 -9.93
C ASP A 25 -2.49 -9.68 -8.75
N LEU A 26 -1.78 -10.79 -8.89
CA LEU A 26 -1.08 -11.44 -7.77
C LEU A 26 0.43 -11.45 -7.96
N ASP A 27 1.16 -11.35 -6.85
CA ASP A 27 2.60 -11.61 -6.75
C ASP A 27 2.79 -12.79 -5.80
N ASN A 28 3.21 -13.95 -6.33
CA ASN A 28 3.37 -15.20 -5.55
C ASN A 28 2.13 -15.54 -4.70
N GLY A 29 0.94 -15.32 -5.28
CA GLY A 29 -0.32 -15.63 -4.61
C GLY A 29 -0.84 -14.52 -3.71
N GLN A 30 -0.12 -13.41 -3.55
CA GLN A 30 -0.57 -12.28 -2.73
C GLN A 30 -1.09 -11.14 -3.63
N PRO A 31 -2.30 -10.64 -3.38
CA PRO A 31 -2.86 -9.57 -4.21
C PRO A 31 -2.09 -8.26 -4.06
N TYR A 32 -1.88 -7.56 -5.17
CA TYR A 32 -1.39 -6.19 -5.11
C TYR A 32 -2.45 -5.28 -4.51
N THR A 33 -2.04 -4.37 -3.65
CA THR A 33 -2.94 -3.33 -3.16
C THR A 33 -2.96 -2.13 -4.11
N TYR A 34 -3.91 -1.23 -3.92
CA TYR A 34 -4.21 -0.16 -4.87
C TYR A 34 -4.50 1.15 -4.16
N HIS A 35 -4.48 2.24 -4.93
CA HIS A 35 -4.82 3.58 -4.46
C HIS A 35 -6.22 3.56 -3.84
N MET A 36 -6.36 4.17 -2.67
CA MET A 36 -7.59 4.21 -1.86
C MET A 36 -7.95 2.87 -1.23
N GLY A 37 -7.12 1.83 -1.36
CA GLY A 37 -7.26 0.64 -0.55
C GLY A 37 -7.06 0.96 0.92
N LEU A 38 -7.61 0.14 1.81
CA LEU A 38 -7.55 0.41 3.24
C LEU A 38 -6.33 -0.22 3.90
N ALA A 39 -5.78 0.47 4.88
CA ALA A 39 -4.73 -0.04 5.76
C ALA A 39 -5.02 0.39 7.18
N SER A 40 -4.66 -0.45 8.15
CA SER A 40 -4.87 -0.13 9.55
C SER A 40 -3.71 0.69 10.09
N CYS A 41 -3.99 1.42 11.18
CA CYS A 41 -3.00 2.19 11.92
C CYS A 41 -3.11 1.81 13.39
N ARG A 42 -2.05 1.24 13.96
CA ARG A 42 -2.08 0.85 15.38
C ARG A 42 -1.92 2.05 16.30
N ARG A 43 -1.37 3.14 15.78
CA ARG A 43 -1.13 4.34 16.58
C ARG A 43 -2.42 5.07 16.91
N CYS A 44 -3.31 5.25 15.93
CA CYS A 44 -4.60 5.90 16.16
C CYS A 44 -5.75 4.92 16.30
N GLY A 45 -5.51 3.63 16.04
CA GLY A 45 -6.54 2.58 16.16
C GLY A 45 -7.57 2.58 15.05
N GLN A 46 -7.34 3.32 13.97
CA GLN A 46 -8.31 3.45 12.87
C GLN A 46 -7.73 2.92 11.56
N THR A 47 -8.58 2.80 10.56
CA THR A 47 -8.16 2.51 9.19
C THR A 47 -8.10 3.79 8.39
N GLY A 48 -7.28 3.80 7.34
CA GLY A 48 -7.21 4.92 6.42
C GLY A 48 -6.99 4.44 5.00
N SER A 49 -7.22 5.33 4.05
CA SER A 49 -7.00 5.04 2.64
C SER A 49 -5.55 5.28 2.27
N ILE A 50 -5.02 4.44 1.38
CA ILE A 50 -3.63 4.53 0.93
C ILE A 50 -3.58 5.45 -0.30
N LEU A 51 -2.62 6.38 -0.31
CA LEU A 51 -2.35 7.22 -1.49
C LEU A 51 -1.34 6.53 -2.39
N GLY A 52 -1.81 5.84 -3.43
CA GLY A 52 -0.94 5.19 -4.40
C GLY A 52 -0.22 6.18 -5.29
N THR A 53 1.07 5.97 -5.55
CA THR A 53 1.89 6.89 -6.32
C THR A 53 2.46 6.28 -7.61
N ALA A 54 2.08 5.07 -7.98
CA ALA A 54 2.54 4.43 -9.20
C ALA A 54 1.80 4.99 -10.42
N ASN A 55 2.33 6.03 -11.03
CA ASN A 55 1.63 6.80 -12.08
C ASN A 55 1.41 6.02 -13.37
N THR A 56 2.28 5.04 -13.68
CA THR A 56 2.21 4.29 -14.93
C THR A 56 1.83 2.83 -14.72
N TRP A 57 1.51 2.43 -13.49
CA TRP A 57 1.11 1.07 -13.14
C TRP A 57 -0.25 1.11 -12.45
N SER A 58 -1.21 0.35 -12.97
CA SER A 58 -2.57 0.31 -12.44
C SER A 58 -2.87 -1.04 -11.81
N VAL A 59 -3.59 -1.01 -10.69
CA VAL A 59 -4.16 -2.17 -10.03
C VAL A 59 -5.63 -1.86 -9.79
N GLY A 60 -6.54 -2.69 -10.31
CA GLY A 60 -7.97 -2.48 -10.16
C GLY A 60 -8.47 -1.16 -10.75
N ASN A 61 -7.90 -0.73 -11.89
CA ASN A 61 -8.23 0.52 -12.59
C ASN A 61 -7.83 1.79 -11.84
N THR A 62 -6.90 1.68 -10.89
CA THR A 62 -6.38 2.82 -10.17
C THR A 62 -4.87 2.66 -9.96
N HIS A 63 -4.22 3.66 -9.42
CA HIS A 63 -2.76 3.60 -9.23
C HIS A 63 -2.38 2.48 -8.27
N GLY A 64 -1.28 1.78 -8.58
CA GLY A 64 -0.68 0.85 -7.63
C GLY A 64 -0.05 1.57 -6.45
N VAL A 65 0.26 0.81 -5.40
CA VAL A 65 0.86 1.33 -4.17
C VAL A 65 2.32 0.88 -4.09
N LEU A 66 3.19 1.80 -3.72
CA LEU A 66 4.63 1.58 -3.62
C LEU A 66 5.10 1.70 -2.18
N ASP A 67 6.30 1.20 -1.92
CA ASP A 67 6.94 1.34 -0.62
C ASP A 67 7.03 2.82 -0.22
N GLY A 68 6.62 3.12 0.99
CA GLY A 68 6.62 4.49 1.51
C GLY A 68 5.38 5.30 1.21
N ASP A 69 4.40 4.75 0.50
CA ASP A 69 3.15 5.45 0.22
C ASP A 69 2.37 5.70 1.51
N ILE A 70 1.73 6.87 1.57
CA ILE A 70 1.10 7.37 2.80
C ILE A 70 -0.26 6.73 2.99
N VAL A 71 -0.55 6.35 4.25
CA VAL A 71 -1.89 5.94 4.68
C VAL A 71 -2.55 7.13 5.37
N MET A 72 -3.71 7.53 4.88
CA MET A 72 -4.47 8.66 5.44
C MET A 72 -5.35 8.17 6.59
N CYS A 73 -4.79 8.16 7.79
CA CYS A 73 -5.52 7.82 9.02
C CYS A 73 -5.66 9.06 9.91
N ALA A 74 -6.08 8.88 11.17
CA ALA A 74 -6.26 10.00 12.10
C ALA A 74 -4.94 10.60 12.58
N CYS A 75 -3.80 9.94 12.33
CA CYS A 75 -2.48 10.49 12.67
C CYS A 75 -2.10 11.62 11.72
N PRO A 76 -1.16 12.49 12.11
CA PRO A 76 -0.67 13.51 11.18
C PRO A 76 -0.19 12.91 9.86
N HIS A 77 -0.40 13.65 8.78
CA HIS A 77 -0.08 13.21 7.43
C HIS A 77 1.39 12.78 7.33
N GLY A 78 1.63 11.60 6.77
CA GLY A 78 2.96 11.06 6.59
C GLY A 78 3.49 10.23 7.76
N ASN A 79 2.77 10.15 8.88
CA ASN A 79 3.20 9.34 10.02
C ASN A 79 2.95 7.84 9.82
N ASN A 80 1.98 7.48 8.99
CA ASN A 80 1.68 6.09 8.68
C ASN A 80 1.98 5.86 7.20
N ARG A 81 2.93 4.97 6.91
CA ARG A 81 3.35 4.66 5.54
C ARG A 81 3.42 3.17 5.33
N VAL A 82 3.18 2.74 4.10
CA VAL A 82 3.26 1.33 3.73
C VAL A 82 4.72 0.90 3.70
N VAL A 83 5.01 -0.27 4.29
CA VAL A 83 6.30 -0.95 4.19
C VAL A 83 6.10 -2.12 3.25
N ALA A 84 6.45 -1.95 1.99
CA ALA A 84 6.20 -2.97 0.97
C ALA A 84 7.14 -4.16 1.10
N ARG A 85 6.59 -5.35 0.87
CA ARG A 85 7.35 -6.60 0.86
C ARG A 85 6.82 -7.47 -0.27
N SER A 86 7.41 -7.34 -1.44
CA SER A 86 7.06 -8.12 -2.61
C SER A 86 8.33 -8.57 -3.35
N THR A 87 8.16 -9.27 -4.47
CA THR A 87 9.29 -9.65 -5.32
C THR A 87 9.40 -8.76 -6.55
N THR A 88 8.54 -7.74 -6.65
CA THR A 88 8.47 -6.88 -7.83
C THR A 88 8.76 -5.44 -7.47
N TYR A 89 9.43 -4.74 -8.39
CA TYR A 89 9.82 -3.36 -8.23
C TYR A 89 9.22 -2.51 -9.34
N TYR A 90 8.76 -1.32 -8.96
CA TYR A 90 8.28 -0.33 -9.90
C TYR A 90 9.43 0.63 -10.23
N SER A 91 9.67 0.82 -11.52
CA SER A 91 10.71 1.74 -11.98
C SER A 91 10.09 2.79 -12.90
N GLU A 92 10.27 4.04 -12.55
CA GLU A 92 9.85 5.15 -13.40
C GLU A 92 10.92 5.52 -14.40
#